data_03ecff46d1a66a26cdef026a05c76250
#
_entry.id   03ecff46d1a66a26cdef026a05c76250
#
_cell.length_a   1.000
_cell.length_b   1.000
_cell.length_c   1.000
_cell.angle_alpha   90.00
_cell.angle_beta   90.00
_cell.angle_gamma   90.00
#
_symmetry.space_group_name_H-M   'P 1'
#
loop_
_entity.id
_entity.type
_entity.pdbx_description
1 polymer ?
#
loop_
_entity_poly.entity_id
_entity_poly.type
_entity_poly.pdbx_seq_one_letter_code
_entity_poly.pdbx_strand_id
1 'polypeptide(L)'
;MAHLSHCLRAGLVTAGLGWSGSAMAAGIEMAEYTVPSDPGIQLYVREKHPAGVQQFGTERILLFVHGATYPAETSFDLPVGGASMMDLLAARGWDVWLVDVRGYSRSTRPASMDRPPAEGKPVTSTAEATRDVAAAVDFIQQRRGVAKINLMGWSWGTSIMGLYASTHNEKVERLVLYAPQWLSTSTVPTDAPALGAYRTVTRDATLARWLKGVPADKEADLIPAGWFDQWADATFATDPAGAKQTPPVLRAPNGVAQDSRDYWLAGKPLYQPSDIRVPTLLLHAEWDADLPTYQTQAYFSQLTHAPYKRWVEFGEGTHTVMLEKNRMQFFHELAGFLEEKEPTRSTKEPE
;
A
#
# COMPACT_ATOMS: atom_id res chain seq x y z
N MET A 1 -40.05 38.86 75.24
CA MET A 1 -39.92 39.55 73.96
C MET A 1 -38.78 38.91 73.20
N ALA A 2 -39.11 38.01 72.28
CA ALA A 2 -38.16 37.20 71.57
C ALA A 2 -38.25 37.54 70.08
N HIS A 3 -37.17 38.01 69.52
CA HIS A 3 -37.06 38.18 68.07
C HIS A 3 -36.40 36.97 67.43
N LEU A 4 -37.16 36.26 66.60
CA LEU A 4 -36.66 35.23 65.71
C LEU A 4 -36.10 35.86 64.44
N SER A 5 -34.84 35.64 64.17
CA SER A 5 -34.20 35.97 62.85
C SER A 5 -34.17 34.71 62.02
N HIS A 6 -34.81 34.77 60.86
CA HIS A 6 -34.74 33.72 59.84
C HIS A 6 -33.53 33.96 58.92
N CYS A 7 -32.60 33.02 58.91
CA CYS A 7 -31.54 32.98 57.90
C CYS A 7 -32.01 32.14 56.68
N LEU A 8 -32.19 32.82 55.53
CA LEU A 8 -32.32 32.15 54.25
C LEU A 8 -30.94 31.68 53.77
N ARG A 9 -30.80 30.36 53.59
CA ARG A 9 -29.66 29.81 52.87
C ARG A 9 -30.04 29.70 51.37
N ALA A 10 -29.35 30.49 50.54
CA ALA A 10 -29.41 30.34 49.10
C ALA A 10 -28.52 29.15 48.68
N GLY A 11 -29.14 28.09 48.11
CA GLY A 11 -28.44 26.97 47.50
C GLY A 11 -28.03 27.33 46.06
N LEU A 12 -26.71 27.37 45.77
CA LEU A 12 -26.20 27.43 44.42
C LEU A 12 -26.40 26.05 43.77
N VAL A 13 -27.23 25.98 42.75
CA VAL A 13 -27.33 24.84 41.86
C VAL A 13 -26.31 25.10 40.71
N THR A 14 -25.18 24.41 40.75
CA THR A 14 -24.23 24.35 39.61
C THR A 14 -24.76 23.36 38.60
N ALA A 15 -25.36 23.83 37.51
CA ALA A 15 -25.69 23.02 36.35
C ALA A 15 -24.38 22.68 35.63
N GLY A 16 -23.90 21.44 35.83
CA GLY A 16 -22.83 20.87 35.04
C GLY A 16 -23.33 20.57 33.61
N LEU A 17 -22.94 21.38 32.65
CA LEU A 17 -23.08 21.06 31.23
C LEU A 17 -22.15 19.89 30.89
N GLY A 18 -22.65 18.67 31.01
CA GLY A 18 -22.02 17.49 30.44
C GLY A 18 -22.10 17.52 28.93
N TRP A 19 -21.01 17.87 28.29
CA TRP A 19 -20.82 17.62 26.85
C TRP A 19 -20.62 16.11 26.64
N SER A 20 -21.74 15.41 26.49
CA SER A 20 -21.74 14.06 25.92
C SER A 20 -21.64 14.20 24.41
N GLY A 21 -20.46 14.43 23.90
CA GLY A 21 -20.16 14.29 22.50
C GLY A 21 -20.13 12.78 22.18
N SER A 22 -21.28 12.20 21.83
CA SER A 22 -21.31 10.96 21.07
C SER A 22 -20.67 11.27 19.73
N ALA A 23 -19.37 10.98 19.59
CA ALA A 23 -18.78 10.84 18.28
C ALA A 23 -19.50 9.65 17.63
N MET A 24 -20.54 9.94 16.86
CA MET A 24 -21.08 9.01 15.88
C MET A 24 -19.87 8.63 15.03
N ALA A 25 -19.53 7.35 14.97
CA ALA A 25 -18.58 6.84 14.00
C ALA A 25 -19.13 7.27 12.63
N ALA A 26 -18.51 8.29 12.02
CA ALA A 26 -18.91 8.75 10.71
C ALA A 26 -18.80 7.54 9.80
N GLY A 27 -19.87 7.21 9.05
CA GLY A 27 -19.82 6.14 8.07
C GLY A 27 -18.67 6.37 7.08
N ILE A 28 -18.26 5.34 6.37
CA ILE A 28 -17.26 5.45 5.30
C ILE A 28 -18.02 5.44 3.96
N GLU A 29 -17.76 6.43 3.14
CA GLU A 29 -18.19 6.44 1.75
C GLU A 29 -17.15 5.75 0.87
N MET A 30 -17.61 4.97 -0.10
CA MET A 30 -16.77 4.30 -1.09
C MET A 30 -17.23 4.68 -2.49
N ALA A 31 -16.29 4.96 -3.37
CA ALA A 31 -16.54 5.21 -4.77
C ALA A 31 -15.53 4.46 -5.65
N GLU A 32 -15.94 4.13 -6.87
CA GLU A 32 -15.14 3.41 -7.85
C GLU A 32 -15.10 4.19 -9.16
N TYR A 33 -13.95 4.18 -9.80
CA TYR A 33 -13.71 4.95 -11.02
C TYR A 33 -12.99 4.11 -12.06
N THR A 34 -13.24 4.46 -13.32
CA THR A 34 -12.47 4.00 -14.46
C THR A 34 -11.64 5.17 -14.95
N VAL A 35 -10.33 5.08 -14.87
CA VAL A 35 -9.39 6.15 -15.20
C VAL A 35 -8.60 5.79 -16.46
N PRO A 36 -8.63 6.60 -17.53
CA PRO A 36 -7.84 6.34 -18.72
C PRO A 36 -6.33 6.54 -18.43
N SER A 37 -5.49 5.65 -19.00
CA SER A 37 -4.03 5.72 -18.98
C SER A 37 -3.50 5.77 -20.42
N ASP A 38 -2.59 4.88 -20.81
CA ASP A 38 -2.15 4.76 -22.19
C ASP A 38 -3.31 4.44 -23.15
N PRO A 39 -3.21 4.68 -24.47
CA PRO A 39 -4.24 4.37 -25.43
C PRO A 39 -4.79 2.94 -25.28
N GLY A 40 -6.10 2.82 -25.05
CA GLY A 40 -6.77 1.53 -24.86
C GLY A 40 -6.68 0.95 -23.45
N ILE A 41 -6.02 1.61 -22.51
CA ILE A 41 -5.89 1.17 -21.12
C ILE A 41 -6.85 1.98 -20.24
N GLN A 42 -7.70 1.26 -19.51
CA GLN A 42 -8.60 1.78 -18.47
C GLN A 42 -8.19 1.16 -17.14
N LEU A 43 -7.97 1.99 -16.13
CA LEU A 43 -7.56 1.56 -14.79
C LEU A 43 -8.76 1.55 -13.86
N TYR A 44 -8.81 0.53 -13.03
CA TYR A 44 -9.70 0.50 -11.88
C TYR A 44 -9.07 1.27 -10.72
N VAL A 45 -9.83 2.24 -10.21
CA VAL A 45 -9.45 3.06 -9.05
C VAL A 45 -10.60 3.04 -8.04
N ARG A 46 -10.30 2.87 -6.76
CA ARG A 46 -11.27 2.91 -5.66
C ARG A 46 -10.87 3.98 -4.67
N GLU A 47 -11.87 4.63 -4.12
CA GLU A 47 -11.77 5.66 -3.08
C GLU A 47 -12.55 5.24 -1.84
N LYS A 48 -12.03 5.53 -0.65
CA LYS A 48 -12.75 5.51 0.63
C LYS A 48 -12.41 6.73 1.46
N HIS A 49 -13.44 7.37 2.02
CA HIS A 49 -13.26 8.54 2.89
C HIS A 49 -14.39 8.63 3.93
N PRO A 50 -14.26 9.46 5.00
CA PRO A 50 -15.34 9.69 5.94
C PRO A 50 -16.58 10.25 5.25
N ALA A 51 -17.76 9.73 5.59
CA ALA A 51 -19.02 10.17 5.02
C ALA A 51 -19.25 11.68 5.28
N GLY A 52 -19.75 12.38 4.26
CA GLY A 52 -20.02 13.81 4.32
C GLY A 52 -18.80 14.73 4.21
N VAL A 53 -17.58 14.19 4.13
CA VAL A 53 -16.35 14.99 3.92
C VAL A 53 -16.02 15.03 2.44
N GLN A 54 -16.03 16.23 1.83
CA GLN A 54 -15.79 16.40 0.41
C GLN A 54 -14.44 17.08 0.08
N GLN A 55 -13.81 17.72 1.05
CA GLN A 55 -12.54 18.43 0.85
C GLN A 55 -11.47 17.87 1.77
N PHE A 56 -10.31 17.61 1.20
CA PHE A 56 -9.14 17.07 1.89
C PHE A 56 -7.91 17.93 1.53
N GLY A 57 -7.08 18.22 2.53
CA GLY A 57 -5.76 18.79 2.29
C GLY A 57 -4.81 17.72 1.71
N THR A 58 -3.77 18.20 1.05
CA THR A 58 -2.69 17.38 0.47
C THR A 58 -2.18 16.30 1.45
N GLU A 59 -2.05 16.67 2.73
CA GLU A 59 -1.54 15.80 3.80
C GLU A 59 -2.51 14.67 4.21
N ARG A 60 -3.75 14.69 3.73
CA ARG A 60 -4.79 13.70 4.07
C ARG A 60 -5.25 12.83 2.91
N ILE A 61 -4.54 12.85 1.79
CA ILE A 61 -4.84 12.04 0.61
C ILE A 61 -3.72 11.02 0.42
N LEU A 62 -4.07 9.73 0.29
CA LEU A 62 -3.12 8.64 0.12
C LEU A 62 -3.54 7.71 -1.02
N LEU A 63 -2.61 7.42 -1.95
CA LEU A 63 -2.78 6.43 -3.01
C LEU A 63 -1.92 5.20 -2.74
N PHE A 64 -2.55 4.02 -2.75
CA PHE A 64 -1.90 2.71 -2.71
C PHE A 64 -1.69 2.11 -4.10
N VAL A 65 -0.52 1.46 -4.30
CA VAL A 65 -0.29 0.54 -5.41
C VAL A 65 0.24 -0.80 -4.92
N HIS A 66 -0.25 -1.87 -5.54
CA HIS A 66 0.00 -3.26 -5.18
C HIS A 66 1.37 -3.79 -5.65
N GLY A 67 1.71 -5.00 -5.21
CA GLY A 67 2.89 -5.75 -5.60
C GLY A 67 2.72 -6.54 -6.92
N ALA A 68 3.62 -7.50 -7.16
CA ALA A 68 3.76 -8.18 -8.47
C ALA A 68 2.70 -9.23 -8.80
N THR A 69 1.83 -9.62 -7.88
CA THR A 69 0.95 -10.79 -8.08
C THR A 69 -0.50 -10.50 -7.71
N TYR A 70 -0.74 -9.78 -6.63
CA TYR A 70 -2.06 -9.60 -6.04
C TYR A 70 -2.54 -8.16 -6.24
N PRO A 71 -3.83 -7.93 -6.62
CA PRO A 71 -4.35 -6.60 -6.87
C PRO A 71 -4.48 -5.76 -5.60
N ALA A 72 -4.58 -4.45 -5.77
CA ALA A 72 -4.65 -3.49 -4.68
C ALA A 72 -5.92 -3.66 -3.83
N GLU A 73 -7.06 -3.97 -4.47
CA GLU A 73 -8.32 -4.13 -3.74
C GLU A 73 -8.28 -5.24 -2.70
N THR A 74 -7.60 -6.35 -2.95
CA THR A 74 -7.46 -7.44 -1.96
C THR A 74 -6.23 -7.32 -1.08
N SER A 75 -5.30 -6.43 -1.43
CA SER A 75 -4.13 -6.14 -0.60
C SER A 75 -4.41 -5.08 0.46
N PHE A 76 -5.20 -4.03 0.12
CA PHE A 76 -5.39 -2.88 1.00
C PHE A 76 -6.84 -2.64 1.43
N ASP A 77 -7.83 -3.21 0.71
CA ASP A 77 -9.24 -2.98 0.98
C ASP A 77 -10.05 -4.25 1.25
N LEU A 78 -9.44 -5.32 1.70
CA LEU A 78 -10.14 -6.50 2.17
C LEU A 78 -10.32 -6.43 3.70
N PRO A 79 -11.57 -6.51 4.22
CA PRO A 79 -11.84 -6.36 5.66
C PRO A 79 -11.55 -7.65 6.46
N VAL A 80 -10.36 -8.24 6.30
CA VAL A 80 -9.92 -9.34 7.16
C VAL A 80 -9.83 -8.85 8.60
N GLY A 81 -10.37 -9.63 9.54
CA GLY A 81 -10.43 -9.22 10.95
C GLY A 81 -11.30 -7.98 11.21
N GLY A 82 -12.31 -7.71 10.35
CA GLY A 82 -13.38 -6.74 10.59
C GLY A 82 -13.23 -5.38 9.91
N ALA A 83 -12.02 -4.97 9.51
CA ALA A 83 -11.79 -3.71 8.79
C ALA A 83 -10.59 -3.84 7.84
N SER A 84 -10.63 -3.18 6.70
CA SER A 84 -9.50 -3.08 5.77
C SER A 84 -8.52 -1.99 6.21
N MET A 85 -7.33 -1.95 5.58
CA MET A 85 -6.39 -0.84 5.75
C MET A 85 -7.00 0.49 5.33
N MET A 86 -7.77 0.50 4.23
CA MET A 86 -8.48 1.69 3.78
C MET A 86 -9.57 2.12 4.77
N ASP A 87 -10.32 1.18 5.36
CA ASP A 87 -11.33 1.49 6.38
C ASP A 87 -10.69 2.15 7.61
N LEU A 88 -9.57 1.60 8.09
CA LEU A 88 -8.86 2.12 9.25
C LEU A 88 -8.34 3.55 9.03
N LEU A 89 -7.83 3.86 7.84
CA LEU A 89 -7.37 5.20 7.50
C LEU A 89 -8.54 6.16 7.26
N ALA A 90 -9.59 5.73 6.54
CA ALA A 90 -10.77 6.54 6.32
C ALA A 90 -11.44 6.93 7.65
N ALA A 91 -11.53 5.99 8.61
CA ALA A 91 -12.04 6.27 9.96
C ALA A 91 -11.20 7.31 10.72
N ARG A 92 -9.94 7.52 10.33
CA ARG A 92 -9.04 8.56 10.88
C ARG A 92 -9.08 9.88 10.09
N GLY A 93 -10.01 10.04 9.16
CA GLY A 93 -10.17 11.27 8.39
C GLY A 93 -9.33 11.35 7.12
N TRP A 94 -8.86 10.22 6.59
CA TRP A 94 -8.12 10.16 5.34
C TRP A 94 -9.03 9.95 4.13
N ASP A 95 -8.64 10.55 3.02
CA ASP A 95 -9.10 10.23 1.67
C ASP A 95 -8.14 9.21 1.08
N VAL A 96 -8.57 7.96 1.02
CA VAL A 96 -7.71 6.82 0.71
C VAL A 96 -8.10 6.23 -0.64
N TRP A 97 -7.10 6.10 -1.50
CA TRP A 97 -7.24 5.62 -2.86
C TRP A 97 -6.41 4.37 -3.09
N LEU A 98 -6.86 3.51 -3.98
CA LEU A 98 -6.04 2.44 -4.55
C LEU A 98 -6.19 2.43 -6.07
N VAL A 99 -5.16 1.93 -6.75
CA VAL A 99 -5.18 1.66 -8.19
C VAL A 99 -4.70 0.25 -8.46
N ASP A 100 -5.43 -0.48 -9.30
CA ASP A 100 -4.93 -1.68 -9.93
C ASP A 100 -4.29 -1.29 -11.26
N VAL A 101 -3.00 -1.58 -11.44
CA VAL A 101 -2.33 -1.30 -12.72
C VAL A 101 -2.82 -2.27 -13.80
N ARG A 102 -2.57 -1.94 -15.09
CA ARG A 102 -2.97 -2.81 -16.21
C ARG A 102 -2.58 -4.28 -15.98
N GLY A 103 -3.43 -5.20 -16.36
CA GLY A 103 -3.23 -6.63 -16.18
C GLY A 103 -3.76 -7.20 -14.86
N TYR A 104 -4.23 -6.35 -13.94
CA TYR A 104 -4.72 -6.76 -12.62
C TYR A 104 -6.21 -6.41 -12.44
N SER A 105 -6.93 -7.27 -11.70
CA SER A 105 -8.32 -7.10 -11.31
C SER A 105 -9.21 -6.59 -12.46
N ARG A 106 -9.88 -5.45 -12.25
CA ARG A 106 -10.81 -4.81 -13.20
C ARG A 106 -10.14 -3.82 -14.15
N SER A 107 -8.83 -3.59 -14.05
CA SER A 107 -8.08 -2.82 -15.02
C SER A 107 -7.92 -3.58 -16.33
N THR A 108 -7.76 -2.87 -17.43
CA THR A 108 -7.56 -3.47 -18.75
C THR A 108 -6.44 -4.50 -18.72
N ARG A 109 -6.76 -5.73 -19.13
CA ARG A 109 -5.75 -6.78 -19.32
C ARG A 109 -5.18 -6.68 -20.73
N PRO A 110 -3.83 -6.62 -20.90
CA PRO A 110 -3.21 -6.70 -22.22
C PRO A 110 -3.68 -7.94 -22.99
N ALA A 111 -3.99 -7.81 -24.28
CA ALA A 111 -4.58 -8.87 -25.10
C ALA A 111 -3.77 -10.17 -25.14
N SER A 112 -2.46 -10.11 -24.89
CA SER A 112 -1.61 -11.30 -24.76
C SER A 112 -1.92 -12.15 -23.52
N MET A 113 -2.65 -11.62 -22.55
CA MET A 113 -3.13 -12.40 -21.39
C MET A 113 -4.35 -13.27 -21.72
N ASP A 114 -4.98 -13.09 -22.88
CA ASP A 114 -6.10 -13.92 -23.34
C ASP A 114 -5.64 -15.13 -24.19
N ARG A 115 -4.33 -15.27 -24.36
CA ARG A 115 -3.68 -16.37 -25.11
C ARG A 115 -2.75 -17.16 -24.18
N PRO A 116 -2.30 -18.36 -24.58
CA PRO A 116 -1.28 -19.09 -23.84
C PRO A 116 -0.05 -18.22 -23.57
N PRO A 117 0.50 -18.21 -22.34
CA PRO A 117 1.55 -17.24 -21.97
C PRO A 117 2.78 -17.32 -22.87
N ALA A 118 3.15 -18.52 -23.37
CA ALA A 118 4.31 -18.73 -24.21
C ALA A 118 4.18 -18.08 -25.62
N GLU A 119 2.98 -17.71 -26.06
CA GLU A 119 2.74 -17.03 -27.33
C GLU A 119 2.97 -15.51 -27.26
N GLY A 120 3.20 -14.98 -26.07
CA GLY A 120 3.42 -13.54 -25.85
C GLY A 120 4.73 -13.24 -25.14
N LYS A 121 5.18 -12.00 -25.25
CA LYS A 121 6.28 -11.45 -24.44
C LYS A 121 5.74 -10.98 -23.09
N PRO A 122 6.59 -10.86 -22.05
CA PRO A 122 6.22 -10.27 -20.77
C PRO A 122 5.48 -8.93 -20.94
N VAL A 123 4.33 -8.78 -20.28
CA VAL A 123 3.50 -7.56 -20.30
C VAL A 123 3.52 -6.90 -18.93
N THR A 124 3.21 -5.61 -18.92
CA THR A 124 3.12 -4.78 -17.71
C THR A 124 4.47 -4.65 -17.01
N SER A 125 5.40 -3.96 -17.69
CA SER A 125 6.68 -3.57 -17.11
C SER A 125 6.49 -2.51 -16.00
N THR A 126 7.53 -2.29 -15.19
CA THR A 126 7.53 -1.22 -14.18
C THR A 126 7.31 0.15 -14.81
N ALA A 127 7.90 0.42 -15.98
CA ALA A 127 7.70 1.68 -16.70
C ALA A 127 6.23 1.87 -17.16
N GLU A 128 5.55 0.80 -17.63
CA GLU A 128 4.12 0.86 -17.98
C GLU A 128 3.25 1.08 -16.74
N ALA A 129 3.52 0.36 -15.66
CA ALA A 129 2.80 0.50 -14.40
C ALA A 129 3.02 1.90 -13.77
N THR A 130 4.19 2.51 -13.96
CA THR A 130 4.45 3.88 -13.51
C THR A 130 3.60 4.90 -14.27
N ARG A 131 3.34 4.69 -15.58
CA ARG A 131 2.40 5.54 -16.32
C ARG A 131 0.95 5.37 -15.84
N ASP A 132 0.58 4.15 -15.44
CA ASP A 132 -0.73 3.91 -14.84
C ASP A 132 -0.89 4.65 -13.51
N VAL A 133 0.12 4.59 -12.65
CA VAL A 133 0.14 5.36 -11.41
C VAL A 133 0.11 6.87 -11.68
N ALA A 134 0.85 7.36 -12.67
CA ALA A 134 0.82 8.78 -13.06
C ALA A 134 -0.60 9.23 -13.45
N ALA A 135 -1.31 8.43 -14.25
CA ALA A 135 -2.70 8.73 -14.61
C ALA A 135 -3.64 8.74 -13.39
N ALA A 136 -3.46 7.80 -12.46
CA ALA A 136 -4.24 7.78 -11.20
C ALA A 136 -3.94 8.99 -10.32
N VAL A 137 -2.67 9.38 -10.17
CA VAL A 137 -2.27 10.58 -9.41
C VAL A 137 -2.88 11.83 -10.01
N ASP A 138 -2.77 12.01 -11.32
CA ASP A 138 -3.31 13.19 -12.03
C ASP A 138 -4.84 13.26 -11.88
N PHE A 139 -5.54 12.12 -11.97
CA PHE A 139 -6.98 12.04 -11.73
C PHE A 139 -7.36 12.48 -10.31
N ILE A 140 -6.65 11.97 -9.29
CA ILE A 140 -6.92 12.29 -7.88
C ILE A 140 -6.64 13.78 -7.62
N GLN A 141 -5.49 14.29 -8.09
CA GLN A 141 -5.10 15.69 -7.92
C GLN A 141 -6.14 16.64 -8.56
N GLN A 142 -6.58 16.34 -9.78
CA GLN A 142 -7.59 17.11 -10.45
C GLN A 142 -8.94 17.08 -9.69
N ARG A 143 -9.35 15.88 -9.25
CA ARG A 143 -10.60 15.69 -8.53
C ARG A 143 -10.63 16.42 -7.19
N ARG A 144 -9.51 16.46 -6.48
CA ARG A 144 -9.37 17.07 -5.14
C ARG A 144 -8.89 18.52 -5.17
N GLY A 145 -8.42 19.00 -6.30
CA GLY A 145 -7.89 20.37 -6.45
C GLY A 145 -6.58 20.56 -5.67
N VAL A 146 -5.74 19.53 -5.56
CA VAL A 146 -4.47 19.55 -4.83
C VAL A 146 -3.29 19.32 -5.76
N ALA A 147 -2.12 19.86 -5.38
CA ALA A 147 -0.89 19.71 -6.18
C ALA A 147 -0.09 18.45 -5.82
N LYS A 148 -0.28 17.92 -4.60
CA LYS A 148 0.47 16.78 -4.08
C LYS A 148 -0.44 15.80 -3.36
N ILE A 149 -0.05 14.53 -3.32
CA ILE A 149 -0.68 13.50 -2.50
C ILE A 149 0.39 12.58 -1.89
N ASN A 150 0.04 11.85 -0.84
CA ASN A 150 0.89 10.81 -0.29
C ASN A 150 0.80 9.54 -1.15
N LEU A 151 1.90 8.83 -1.28
CA LEU A 151 1.99 7.62 -2.07
C LEU A 151 2.48 6.46 -1.22
N MET A 152 1.92 5.28 -1.42
CA MET A 152 2.42 4.04 -0.83
C MET A 152 2.47 2.92 -1.86
N GLY A 153 3.64 2.25 -1.94
CA GLY A 153 3.86 1.05 -2.74
C GLY A 153 4.23 -0.16 -1.89
N TRP A 154 3.75 -1.34 -2.28
CA TRP A 154 4.13 -2.62 -1.69
C TRP A 154 4.92 -3.47 -2.68
N SER A 155 6.07 -4.04 -2.25
CA SER A 155 6.84 -4.98 -3.08
C SER A 155 7.23 -4.33 -4.42
N TRP A 156 6.84 -4.91 -5.55
CA TRP A 156 6.99 -4.28 -6.87
C TRP A 156 6.39 -2.87 -6.95
N GLY A 157 5.31 -2.61 -6.22
CA GLY A 157 4.75 -1.27 -6.09
C GLY A 157 5.74 -0.23 -5.54
N THR A 158 6.76 -0.67 -4.80
CA THR A 158 7.84 0.22 -4.34
C THR A 158 8.72 0.69 -5.48
N SER A 159 8.98 -0.17 -6.47
CA SER A 159 9.71 0.20 -7.69
C SER A 159 8.89 1.16 -8.55
N ILE A 160 7.57 0.94 -8.66
CA ILE A 160 6.66 1.82 -9.40
C ILE A 160 6.60 3.21 -8.75
N MET A 161 6.32 3.26 -7.42
CA MET A 161 6.21 4.53 -6.68
C MET A 161 7.57 5.22 -6.54
N GLY A 162 8.67 4.48 -6.39
CA GLY A 162 10.02 5.01 -6.35
C GLY A 162 10.43 5.65 -7.67
N LEU A 163 10.17 4.98 -8.80
CA LEU A 163 10.41 5.53 -10.13
C LEU A 163 9.55 6.77 -10.37
N TYR A 164 8.26 6.74 -10.00
CA TYR A 164 7.38 7.90 -10.10
C TYR A 164 7.89 9.07 -9.26
N ALA A 165 8.16 8.86 -7.97
CA ALA A 165 8.59 9.91 -7.06
C ALA A 165 9.94 10.51 -7.46
N SER A 166 10.89 9.69 -7.98
CA SER A 166 12.21 10.18 -8.43
C SER A 166 12.13 11.19 -9.58
N THR A 167 11.04 11.15 -10.35
CA THR A 167 10.82 12.03 -11.52
C THR A 167 9.72 13.08 -11.32
N HIS A 168 8.91 12.97 -10.27
CA HIS A 168 7.74 13.83 -10.00
C HIS A 168 7.64 14.24 -8.53
N ASN A 169 8.77 14.66 -7.93
CA ASN A 169 8.80 15.08 -6.51
C ASN A 169 7.79 16.19 -6.19
N GLU A 170 7.48 17.05 -7.17
CA GLU A 170 6.53 18.16 -7.03
C GLU A 170 5.07 17.69 -6.86
N LYS A 171 4.76 16.44 -7.19
CA LYS A 171 3.43 15.84 -7.06
C LYS A 171 3.27 14.95 -5.83
N VAL A 172 4.37 14.70 -5.09
CA VAL A 172 4.40 13.80 -3.95
C VAL A 172 4.56 14.58 -2.65
N GLU A 173 3.69 14.31 -1.67
CA GLU A 173 3.79 14.88 -0.33
C GLU A 173 4.71 14.04 0.55
N ARG A 174 4.41 12.74 0.68
CA ARG A 174 5.22 11.74 1.38
C ARG A 174 5.23 10.43 0.59
N LEU A 175 6.29 9.67 0.75
CA LEU A 175 6.45 8.36 0.11
C LEU A 175 6.60 7.28 1.16
N VAL A 176 5.80 6.21 1.04
CA VAL A 176 5.92 5.01 1.87
C VAL A 176 6.21 3.81 0.97
N LEU A 177 7.27 3.09 1.26
CA LEU A 177 7.72 1.92 0.51
C LEU A 177 7.76 0.71 1.46
N TYR A 178 6.79 -0.20 1.31
CA TYR A 178 6.75 -1.44 2.08
C TYR A 178 7.37 -2.59 1.30
N ALA A 179 8.33 -3.28 1.91
CA ALA A 179 9.17 -4.29 1.29
C ALA A 179 9.84 -3.75 0.01
N PRO A 180 10.78 -2.78 0.13
CA PRO A 180 11.36 -2.11 -1.03
C PRO A 180 12.15 -3.08 -1.91
N GLN A 181 11.73 -3.21 -3.16
CA GLN A 181 12.47 -3.98 -4.16
C GLN A 181 13.66 -3.19 -4.65
N TRP A 182 14.85 -3.77 -4.52
CA TRP A 182 16.10 -3.15 -4.92
C TRP A 182 17.07 -4.15 -5.53
N LEU A 183 18.29 -3.69 -5.83
CA LEU A 183 19.33 -4.52 -6.43
C LEU A 183 19.58 -5.78 -5.59
N SER A 184 19.61 -6.92 -6.27
CA SER A 184 19.78 -8.23 -5.64
C SER A 184 21.25 -8.71 -5.77
N THR A 185 21.70 -9.45 -4.78
CA THR A 185 22.98 -10.19 -4.85
C THR A 185 22.85 -11.51 -5.64
N SER A 186 21.61 -11.95 -5.91
CA SER A 186 21.36 -13.11 -6.78
C SER A 186 21.52 -12.71 -8.25
N THR A 187 21.85 -13.68 -9.09
CA THR A 187 22.00 -13.49 -10.54
C THR A 187 20.98 -14.32 -11.31
N VAL A 188 20.69 -13.89 -12.53
CA VAL A 188 19.88 -14.69 -13.44
C VAL A 188 20.72 -15.88 -13.96
N PRO A 189 20.24 -17.14 -13.85
CA PRO A 189 20.91 -18.26 -14.49
C PRO A 189 21.05 -18.04 -15.99
N THR A 190 22.19 -18.45 -16.57
CA THR A 190 22.47 -18.26 -18.00
C THR A 190 21.55 -19.03 -18.91
N ASP A 191 20.96 -20.12 -18.41
CA ASP A 191 20.00 -21.01 -19.06
C ASP A 191 18.55 -20.74 -18.68
N ALA A 192 18.28 -19.61 -18.00
CA ALA A 192 16.92 -19.26 -17.60
C ALA A 192 15.99 -19.18 -18.82
N PRO A 193 14.84 -19.89 -18.81
CA PRO A 193 13.93 -19.91 -19.94
C PRO A 193 13.34 -18.52 -20.18
N ALA A 194 12.98 -18.24 -21.43
CA ALA A 194 12.26 -17.01 -21.77
C ALA A 194 10.92 -16.95 -21.00
N LEU A 195 10.57 -15.75 -20.57
CA LEU A 195 9.29 -15.52 -19.88
C LEU A 195 8.19 -15.29 -20.91
N GLY A 196 7.03 -15.93 -20.68
CA GLY A 196 5.80 -15.64 -21.41
C GLY A 196 5.13 -14.36 -20.93
N ALA A 197 3.97 -14.04 -21.51
CA ALA A 197 3.23 -12.79 -21.22
C ALA A 197 2.86 -12.65 -19.73
N TYR A 198 2.47 -13.75 -19.10
CA TYR A 198 2.06 -13.83 -17.71
C TYR A 198 2.47 -15.16 -17.09
N ARG A 199 2.40 -15.26 -15.78
CA ARG A 199 2.52 -16.48 -14.98
C ARG A 199 1.20 -16.79 -14.30
N THR A 200 1.05 -18.04 -13.87
CA THR A 200 -0.08 -18.50 -13.05
C THR A 200 0.41 -18.88 -11.67
N VAL A 201 -0.38 -18.59 -10.65
CA VAL A 201 -0.15 -19.08 -9.29
C VAL A 201 -1.39 -19.81 -8.79
N THR A 202 -1.19 -20.92 -8.06
CA THR A 202 -2.25 -21.65 -7.38
C THR A 202 -2.43 -21.16 -5.95
N ARG A 203 -3.54 -21.53 -5.31
CA ARG A 203 -3.80 -21.20 -3.89
C ARG A 203 -2.71 -21.80 -2.99
N ASP A 204 -2.34 -23.06 -3.20
CA ASP A 204 -1.32 -23.73 -2.39
C ASP A 204 0.07 -23.09 -2.55
N ALA A 205 0.46 -22.76 -3.80
CA ALA A 205 1.70 -22.06 -4.06
C ALA A 205 1.72 -20.66 -3.42
N THR A 206 0.56 -20.00 -3.37
CA THR A 206 0.40 -18.71 -2.70
C THR A 206 0.60 -18.84 -1.19
N LEU A 207 -0.03 -19.83 -0.53
CA LEU A 207 0.17 -20.06 0.90
C LEU A 207 1.62 -20.44 1.22
N ALA A 208 2.21 -21.33 0.45
CA ALA A 208 3.60 -21.73 0.62
C ALA A 208 4.57 -20.53 0.50
N ARG A 209 4.30 -19.61 -0.44
CA ARG A 209 5.07 -18.38 -0.58
C ARG A 209 4.85 -17.43 0.59
N TRP A 210 3.63 -17.31 1.09
CA TRP A 210 3.30 -16.43 2.23
C TRP A 210 4.04 -16.87 3.50
N LEU A 211 4.13 -18.19 3.75
CA LEU A 211 4.81 -18.76 4.90
C LEU A 211 6.34 -18.88 4.72
N LYS A 212 6.86 -18.55 3.54
CA LYS A 212 8.30 -18.66 3.27
C LYS A 212 9.10 -17.71 4.18
N GLY A 213 10.09 -18.28 4.88
CA GLY A 213 10.94 -17.55 5.83
C GLY A 213 10.44 -17.60 7.27
N VAL A 214 9.23 -18.09 7.51
CA VAL A 214 8.66 -18.24 8.85
C VAL A 214 9.31 -19.42 9.57
N PRO A 215 9.74 -19.29 10.86
CA PRO A 215 10.13 -20.44 11.66
C PRO A 215 8.99 -21.44 11.81
N ALA A 216 9.28 -22.74 11.70
CA ALA A 216 8.26 -23.79 11.65
C ALA A 216 7.31 -23.81 12.87
N ASP A 217 7.80 -23.43 14.04
CA ASP A 217 7.02 -23.32 15.28
C ASP A 217 6.11 -22.07 15.33
N LYS A 218 6.23 -21.15 14.35
CA LYS A 218 5.48 -19.89 14.25
C LYS A 218 4.47 -19.87 13.10
N GLU A 219 4.54 -20.82 12.16
CA GLU A 219 3.69 -20.84 10.97
C GLU A 219 2.19 -20.85 11.31
N ALA A 220 1.80 -21.66 12.30
CA ALA A 220 0.40 -21.83 12.68
C ALA A 220 -0.25 -20.55 13.24
N ASP A 221 0.54 -19.66 13.83
CA ASP A 221 0.06 -18.45 14.50
C ASP A 221 0.21 -17.17 13.66
N LEU A 222 0.88 -17.26 12.50
CA LEU A 222 1.17 -16.08 11.69
C LEU A 222 -0.10 -15.46 11.10
N ILE A 223 -0.90 -16.30 10.44
CA ILE A 223 -2.13 -15.89 9.76
C ILE A 223 -3.33 -16.31 10.62
N PRO A 224 -4.10 -15.37 11.18
CA PRO A 224 -5.29 -15.72 11.96
C PRO A 224 -6.24 -16.64 11.19
N ALA A 225 -6.91 -17.54 11.92
CA ALA A 225 -7.77 -18.55 11.33
C ALA A 225 -8.81 -17.97 10.38
N GLY A 226 -8.92 -18.54 9.19
CA GLY A 226 -9.85 -18.13 8.13
C GLY A 226 -9.43 -16.89 7.32
N TRP A 227 -8.39 -16.14 7.71
CA TRP A 227 -7.99 -14.94 6.98
C TRP A 227 -7.37 -15.27 5.61
N PHE A 228 -6.53 -16.30 5.55
CA PHE A 228 -5.98 -16.74 4.27
C PHE A 228 -7.09 -17.17 3.31
N ASP A 229 -8.06 -17.95 3.78
CA ASP A 229 -9.16 -18.43 2.96
C ASP A 229 -10.01 -17.28 2.43
N GLN A 230 -10.42 -16.35 3.30
CA GLN A 230 -11.16 -15.15 2.92
C GLN A 230 -10.38 -14.32 1.87
N TRP A 231 -9.09 -14.13 2.11
CA TRP A 231 -8.24 -13.37 1.20
C TRP A 231 -8.02 -14.08 -0.13
N ALA A 232 -7.76 -15.38 -0.12
CA ALA A 232 -7.52 -16.15 -1.32
C ALA A 232 -8.78 -16.22 -2.19
N ASP A 233 -9.96 -16.47 -1.59
CA ASP A 233 -11.23 -16.48 -2.32
C ASP A 233 -11.49 -15.14 -3.02
N ALA A 234 -11.33 -14.03 -2.30
CA ALA A 234 -11.49 -12.69 -2.87
C ALA A 234 -10.45 -12.42 -3.97
N THR A 235 -9.18 -12.77 -3.74
CA THR A 235 -8.08 -12.49 -4.67
C THR A 235 -8.21 -13.29 -5.96
N PHE A 236 -8.50 -14.59 -5.89
CA PHE A 236 -8.66 -15.43 -7.08
C PHE A 236 -9.91 -15.05 -7.88
N ALA A 237 -10.97 -14.55 -7.25
CA ALA A 237 -12.15 -14.03 -7.93
C ALA A 237 -11.86 -12.78 -8.79
N THR A 238 -10.77 -12.06 -8.55
CA THR A 238 -10.38 -10.89 -9.36
C THR A 238 -9.88 -11.25 -10.76
N ASP A 239 -9.61 -12.54 -11.03
CA ASP A 239 -9.27 -13.07 -12.36
C ASP A 239 -10.29 -14.11 -12.83
N PRO A 240 -11.42 -13.70 -13.43
CA PRO A 240 -12.48 -14.64 -13.82
C PRO A 240 -12.05 -15.74 -14.78
N ALA A 241 -11.03 -15.51 -15.61
CA ALA A 241 -10.53 -16.52 -16.54
C ALA A 241 -9.60 -17.53 -15.84
N GLY A 242 -8.79 -17.07 -14.89
CA GLY A 242 -7.98 -17.96 -14.04
C GLY A 242 -8.83 -18.77 -13.08
N ALA A 243 -9.86 -18.17 -12.48
CA ALA A 243 -10.80 -18.83 -11.57
C ALA A 243 -11.57 -20.00 -12.21
N LYS A 244 -11.74 -20.00 -13.54
CA LYS A 244 -12.40 -21.09 -14.29
C LYS A 244 -11.48 -22.27 -14.59
N GLN A 245 -10.19 -22.18 -14.33
CA GLN A 245 -9.25 -23.29 -14.54
C GLN A 245 -9.38 -24.36 -13.44
N THR A 246 -8.86 -25.54 -13.70
CA THR A 246 -8.88 -26.66 -12.75
C THR A 246 -7.44 -27.18 -12.56
N PRO A 247 -6.82 -26.96 -11.39
CA PRO A 247 -7.30 -26.12 -10.27
C PRO A 247 -7.38 -24.63 -10.65
N PRO A 248 -8.17 -23.83 -9.93
CA PRO A 248 -8.21 -22.38 -10.13
C PRO A 248 -6.82 -21.75 -9.95
N VAL A 249 -6.51 -20.76 -10.78
CA VAL A 249 -5.26 -20.02 -10.74
C VAL A 249 -5.52 -18.51 -10.77
N LEU A 250 -4.55 -17.73 -10.32
CA LEU A 250 -4.48 -16.30 -10.56
C LEU A 250 -3.40 -16.03 -11.62
N ARG A 251 -3.76 -15.30 -12.68
CA ARG A 251 -2.81 -14.88 -13.73
C ARG A 251 -2.22 -13.53 -13.37
N ALA A 252 -0.90 -13.45 -13.37
CA ALA A 252 -0.17 -12.22 -13.06
C ALA A 252 0.82 -11.88 -14.20
N PRO A 253 0.85 -10.63 -14.70
CA PRO A 253 1.79 -10.18 -15.71
C PRO A 253 3.25 -10.51 -15.37
N ASN A 254 4.05 -10.81 -16.39
CA ASN A 254 5.47 -11.14 -16.24
C ASN A 254 6.43 -9.97 -16.49
N GLY A 255 5.92 -8.76 -16.75
CA GLY A 255 6.79 -7.59 -16.95
C GLY A 255 7.71 -7.34 -15.77
N VAL A 256 7.20 -7.45 -14.53
CA VAL A 256 8.02 -7.35 -13.31
C VAL A 256 9.10 -8.41 -13.23
N ALA A 257 8.83 -9.65 -13.67
CA ALA A 257 9.82 -10.71 -13.67
C ALA A 257 10.90 -10.47 -14.74
N GLN A 258 10.54 -9.88 -15.87
CA GLN A 258 11.48 -9.44 -16.89
C GLN A 258 12.33 -8.28 -16.38
N ASP A 259 11.71 -7.26 -15.78
CA ASP A 259 12.43 -6.13 -15.18
C ASP A 259 13.38 -6.60 -14.07
N SER A 260 13.00 -7.63 -13.30
CA SER A 260 13.89 -8.23 -12.32
C SER A 260 15.17 -8.77 -12.95
N ARG A 261 15.06 -9.42 -14.10
CA ARG A 261 16.22 -9.93 -14.86
C ARG A 261 17.06 -8.82 -15.46
N ASP A 262 16.41 -7.79 -16.01
CA ASP A 262 17.08 -6.74 -16.78
C ASP A 262 17.72 -5.68 -15.88
N TYR A 263 17.20 -5.50 -14.66
CA TYR A 263 17.60 -4.44 -13.75
C TYR A 263 18.11 -4.99 -12.40
N TRP A 264 17.24 -5.49 -11.53
CA TRP A 264 17.62 -5.78 -10.15
C TRP A 264 18.60 -6.93 -9.99
N LEU A 265 18.42 -8.02 -10.74
CA LEU A 265 19.36 -9.14 -10.77
C LEU A 265 20.59 -8.85 -11.65
N ALA A 266 20.50 -7.89 -12.56
CA ALA A 266 21.61 -7.45 -13.38
C ALA A 266 22.48 -6.36 -12.72
N GLY A 267 22.14 -5.97 -11.46
CA GLY A 267 22.85 -4.90 -10.75
C GLY A 267 22.65 -3.50 -11.37
N LYS A 268 21.58 -3.30 -12.14
CA LYS A 268 21.28 -2.04 -12.84
C LYS A 268 20.05 -1.39 -12.17
N PRO A 269 20.17 -0.24 -11.54
CA PRO A 269 19.03 0.44 -10.97
C PRO A 269 18.11 1.00 -12.07
N LEU A 270 16.81 0.85 -11.90
CA LEU A 270 15.80 1.43 -12.81
C LEU A 270 15.68 2.95 -12.61
N TYR A 271 15.98 3.44 -11.43
CA TYR A 271 16.04 4.85 -11.04
C TYR A 271 17.05 5.00 -9.89
N GLN A 272 17.35 6.24 -9.48
CA GLN A 272 18.25 6.47 -8.35
C GLN A 272 17.43 6.90 -7.13
N PRO A 273 17.50 6.20 -5.97
CA PRO A 273 16.82 6.65 -4.75
C PRO A 273 17.25 8.04 -4.28
N SER A 274 18.46 8.49 -4.64
CA SER A 274 18.94 9.86 -4.39
C SER A 274 18.14 10.94 -5.12
N ASP A 275 17.36 10.59 -6.16
CA ASP A 275 16.50 11.54 -6.84
C ASP A 275 15.17 11.77 -6.13
N ILE A 276 14.87 10.97 -5.11
CA ILE A 276 13.70 11.14 -4.23
C ILE A 276 14.01 12.26 -3.22
N ARG A 277 13.20 13.33 -3.26
CA ARG A 277 13.39 14.55 -2.47
C ARG A 277 12.23 14.85 -1.52
N VAL A 278 11.45 13.84 -1.18
CA VAL A 278 10.29 13.93 -0.29
C VAL A 278 10.52 13.10 0.97
N PRO A 279 9.82 13.40 2.09
CA PRO A 279 9.86 12.56 3.28
C PRO A 279 9.51 11.12 2.93
N THR A 280 10.36 10.16 3.34
CA THR A 280 10.24 8.76 2.92
C THR A 280 10.31 7.81 4.11
N LEU A 281 9.33 6.91 4.20
CA LEU A 281 9.28 5.79 5.13
C LEU A 281 9.53 4.49 4.39
N LEU A 282 10.50 3.70 4.89
CA LEU A 282 10.67 2.30 4.49
C LEU A 282 10.07 1.41 5.58
N LEU A 283 9.23 0.46 5.19
CA LEU A 283 8.68 -0.57 6.05
C LEU A 283 9.18 -1.93 5.56
N HIS A 284 9.56 -2.80 6.47
CA HIS A 284 10.03 -4.14 6.14
C HIS A 284 9.64 -5.13 7.25
N ALA A 285 9.65 -6.42 6.97
CA ALA A 285 9.32 -7.46 7.93
C ALA A 285 10.45 -8.49 8.06
N GLU A 286 10.71 -8.94 9.28
CA GLU A 286 11.83 -9.80 9.69
C GLU A 286 11.95 -11.08 8.85
N TRP A 287 10.80 -11.70 8.54
CA TRP A 287 10.74 -12.98 7.82
C TRP A 287 10.43 -12.82 6.32
N ASP A 288 10.60 -11.62 5.77
CA ASP A 288 10.42 -11.40 4.33
C ASP A 288 11.53 -12.13 3.53
N ALA A 289 11.17 -13.31 3.00
CA ALA A 289 12.06 -14.11 2.18
C ALA A 289 12.00 -13.79 0.68
N ASP A 290 11.09 -12.91 0.26
CA ASP A 290 10.99 -12.44 -1.12
C ASP A 290 11.95 -11.27 -1.39
N LEU A 291 12.02 -10.33 -0.45
CA LEU A 291 12.87 -9.14 -0.52
C LEU A 291 13.66 -8.99 0.79
N PRO A 292 14.83 -9.67 0.90
CA PRO A 292 15.60 -9.70 2.14
C PRO A 292 16.03 -8.31 2.63
N THR A 293 16.16 -8.14 3.94
CA THR A 293 16.50 -6.90 4.67
C THR A 293 17.67 -6.12 4.08
N TYR A 294 18.69 -6.79 3.51
CA TYR A 294 19.83 -6.09 2.90
C TYR A 294 19.43 -5.17 1.73
N GLN A 295 18.34 -5.49 1.00
CA GLN A 295 17.83 -4.64 -0.07
C GLN A 295 17.25 -3.34 0.52
N THR A 296 16.48 -3.44 1.60
CA THR A 296 15.94 -2.28 2.32
C THR A 296 17.06 -1.41 2.87
N GLN A 297 18.09 -2.02 3.47
CA GLN A 297 19.27 -1.31 4.00
C GLN A 297 20.03 -0.57 2.90
N ALA A 298 20.26 -1.23 1.76
CA ALA A 298 20.94 -0.63 0.61
C ALA A 298 20.10 0.53 0.04
N TYR A 299 18.80 0.35 -0.11
CA TYR A 299 17.89 1.40 -0.57
C TYR A 299 17.90 2.60 0.38
N PHE A 300 17.74 2.35 1.69
CA PHE A 300 17.73 3.41 2.71
C PHE A 300 18.99 4.26 2.68
N SER A 301 20.16 3.64 2.52
CA SER A 301 21.43 4.36 2.47
C SER A 301 21.51 5.33 1.27
N GLN A 302 20.85 5.02 0.16
CA GLN A 302 20.84 5.82 -1.07
C GLN A 302 19.79 6.94 -1.10
N LEU A 303 18.87 7.01 -0.15
CA LEU A 303 17.94 8.12 0.01
C LEU A 303 18.66 9.37 0.59
N THR A 304 19.62 9.90 -0.14
CA THR A 304 20.52 10.97 0.35
C THR A 304 19.91 12.36 0.29
N HIS A 305 18.91 12.58 -0.56
CA HIS A 305 18.24 13.89 -0.71
C HIS A 305 16.83 13.92 -0.11
N ALA A 306 16.33 12.81 0.45
CA ALA A 306 15.09 12.84 1.22
C ALA A 306 15.28 13.75 2.46
N PRO A 307 14.43 14.78 2.66
CA PRO A 307 14.59 15.73 3.77
C PRO A 307 14.42 15.05 5.13
N TYR A 308 13.65 13.98 5.17
CA TYR A 308 13.45 13.11 6.31
C TYR A 308 13.26 11.68 5.81
N LYS A 309 13.91 10.71 6.44
CA LYS A 309 13.74 9.29 6.14
C LYS A 309 13.71 8.46 7.40
N ARG A 310 12.87 7.44 7.40
CA ARG A 310 12.73 6.45 8.49
C ARG A 310 12.69 5.05 7.89
N TRP A 311 13.20 4.08 8.64
CA TRP A 311 13.03 2.66 8.35
C TRP A 311 12.52 1.96 9.61
N VAL A 312 11.49 1.13 9.44
CA VAL A 312 10.91 0.30 10.50
C VAL A 312 10.94 -1.15 10.04
N GLU A 313 11.44 -2.02 10.90
CA GLU A 313 11.45 -3.47 10.75
C GLU A 313 10.41 -4.07 11.70
N PHE A 314 9.45 -4.85 11.16
CA PHE A 314 8.45 -5.55 11.96
C PHE A 314 8.93 -6.95 12.33
N GLY A 315 9.00 -7.25 13.62
CA GLY A 315 9.26 -8.61 14.09
C GLY A 315 8.08 -9.54 13.82
N GLU A 316 8.35 -10.83 13.64
CA GLU A 316 7.37 -11.90 13.43
C GLU A 316 6.36 -11.62 12.30
N GLY A 317 6.81 -11.04 11.20
CA GLY A 317 6.01 -10.76 10.00
C GLY A 317 6.72 -11.18 8.72
N THR A 318 5.96 -11.44 7.67
CA THR A 318 6.47 -11.79 6.34
C THR A 318 6.27 -10.65 5.34
N HIS A 319 6.50 -10.95 4.07
CA HIS A 319 6.22 -10.06 2.94
C HIS A 319 4.78 -9.50 2.94
N THR A 320 3.89 -10.06 3.75
CA THR A 320 2.45 -9.78 3.77
C THR A 320 1.96 -9.32 5.16
N VAL A 321 2.83 -8.76 6.02
CA VAL A 321 2.54 -8.39 7.42
C VAL A 321 1.25 -7.56 7.58
N MET A 322 0.86 -6.80 6.56
CA MET A 322 -0.37 -6.00 6.56
C MET A 322 -1.67 -6.84 6.58
N LEU A 323 -1.58 -8.16 6.32
CA LEU A 323 -2.68 -9.13 6.35
C LEU A 323 -2.45 -10.25 7.38
N GLU A 324 -1.50 -10.07 8.31
CA GLU A 324 -1.11 -11.03 9.34
C GLU A 324 -1.53 -10.58 10.74
N LYS A 325 -1.21 -11.39 11.75
CA LYS A 325 -1.51 -11.09 13.18
C LYS A 325 -1.00 -9.71 13.60
N ASN A 326 0.13 -9.26 13.04
CA ASN A 326 0.82 -8.00 13.37
C ASN A 326 0.35 -6.80 12.56
N ARG A 327 -0.67 -6.93 11.71
CA ARG A 327 -1.13 -5.86 10.81
C ARG A 327 -1.39 -4.52 11.49
N MET A 328 -1.79 -4.52 12.76
CA MET A 328 -2.06 -3.27 13.49
C MET A 328 -0.78 -2.52 13.84
N GLN A 329 0.36 -3.21 14.02
CA GLN A 329 1.66 -2.54 14.16
C GLN A 329 2.01 -1.81 12.86
N PHE A 330 1.86 -2.50 11.72
CA PHE A 330 2.04 -1.90 10.40
C PHE A 330 1.15 -0.66 10.21
N PHE A 331 -0.13 -0.77 10.54
CA PHE A 331 -1.08 0.34 10.44
C PHE A 331 -0.65 1.55 11.29
N HIS A 332 -0.24 1.32 12.54
CA HIS A 332 0.16 2.40 13.44
C HIS A 332 1.42 3.13 12.95
N GLU A 333 2.41 2.41 12.43
CA GLU A 333 3.61 3.01 11.86
C GLU A 333 3.32 3.80 10.59
N LEU A 334 2.48 3.26 9.70
CA LEU A 334 2.02 3.95 8.51
C LEU A 334 1.28 5.25 8.87
N ALA A 335 0.24 5.16 9.72
CA ALA A 335 -0.55 6.30 10.12
C ALA A 335 0.28 7.32 10.90
N GLY A 336 1.15 6.86 11.81
CA GLY A 336 2.05 7.72 12.58
C GLY A 336 2.96 8.54 11.69
N PHE A 337 3.62 7.93 10.69
CA PHE A 337 4.46 8.66 9.74
C PHE A 337 3.67 9.66 8.89
N LEU A 338 2.50 9.28 8.42
CA LEU A 338 1.67 10.14 7.58
C LEU A 338 1.10 11.34 8.34
N GLU A 339 0.87 11.23 9.65
CA GLU A 339 0.31 12.27 10.52
C GLU A 339 1.38 13.09 11.26
N GLU A 340 2.63 12.62 11.24
CA GLU A 340 3.74 13.29 11.93
C GLU A 340 4.04 14.66 11.29
N LYS A 341 4.22 15.68 12.10
CA LYS A 341 4.81 16.93 11.63
C LYS A 341 6.28 16.67 11.33
N GLU A 342 6.76 17.17 10.20
CA GLU A 342 8.18 17.04 9.87
C GLU A 342 9.04 17.54 11.03
N PRO A 343 10.11 16.79 11.40
CA PRO A 343 11.05 17.26 12.39
C PRO A 343 11.61 18.61 11.93
N THR A 344 11.24 19.69 12.59
CA THR A 344 11.92 20.96 12.39
C THR A 344 13.37 20.75 12.80
N ARG A 345 14.30 20.95 11.88
CA ARG A 345 15.72 21.06 12.24
C ARG A 345 15.85 22.29 13.13
N SER A 346 15.62 22.11 14.43
CA SER A 346 15.93 23.15 15.39
C SER A 346 17.44 23.29 15.44
N THR A 347 17.95 24.42 14.95
CA THR A 347 19.33 24.85 15.15
C THR A 347 19.54 25.47 16.51
N LYS A 348 18.50 25.52 17.35
CA LYS A 348 18.59 26.02 18.75
C LYS A 348 18.55 24.81 19.68
N GLU A 349 19.62 24.63 20.44
CA GLU A 349 19.58 23.76 21.62
C GLU A 349 18.47 24.31 22.55
N PRO A 350 17.68 23.42 23.20
CA PRO A 350 16.77 23.88 24.24
C PRO A 350 17.59 24.56 25.35
N GLU A 351 17.22 25.79 25.71
CA GLU A 351 17.76 26.52 26.87
C GLU A 351 17.40 25.82 28.19
#